data_6570ae728d6465b09d53b8b7b985a397
#
_entry.id   6570ae728d6465b09d53b8b7b985a397
#
_cell.length_a   1.000
_cell.length_b   1.000
_cell.length_c   1.000
_cell.angle_alpha   90.00
_cell.angle_beta   90.00
_cell.angle_gamma   90.00
#
_symmetry.space_group_name_H-M   'P 1'
#
loop_
_entity.id
_entity.type
_entity.pdbx_description
1 polymer ?
#
loop_
_entity_poly.entity_id
_entity_poly.type
_entity_poly.pdbx_seq_one_letter_code
_entity_poly.pdbx_strand_id
1 'polypeptide(L)'
;IQRNEDRTNLKKENCRNEIHIVGNSIKDSVDNIKKIKPISKKILQKYSLKENEYIYCTIHRSENVDFIFRLKKIIKLIKFFSKIKKVIIPVHPRVKNKFKKLKFHNVKNVIFTNPLKFSESINLLSKCYFSFSDSGGIQEESIILKKKCLVPLDFTPHNYYVDKNANNLIQLNSKNYYKKIRKFLYNHKKNKII
;
A
#
# COMPACT_ATOMS: atom_id res chain seq x y z
N ILE A 1 7.01 8.55 20.24
CA ILE A 1 6.81 7.17 19.78
C ILE A 1 5.35 6.83 19.68
N GLN A 2 5.01 5.75 18.97
CA GLN A 2 3.60 5.39 18.74
C GLN A 2 3.00 4.51 19.84
N ARG A 3 3.79 3.58 20.43
CA ARG A 3 3.26 2.50 21.28
C ARG A 3 4.19 2.17 22.45
N ASN A 4 3.66 1.43 23.44
CA ASN A 4 4.44 0.94 24.57
C ASN A 4 5.57 -0.02 24.17
N GLU A 5 5.37 -0.85 23.14
CA GLU A 5 6.42 -1.76 22.65
C GLU A 5 7.62 -0.98 22.11
N ASP A 6 7.36 0.15 21.42
CA ASP A 6 8.43 1.03 20.89
C ASP A 6 9.24 1.63 22.05
N ARG A 7 8.56 2.01 23.15
CA ARG A 7 9.22 2.47 24.39
C ARG A 7 10.12 1.40 24.99
N THR A 8 9.64 0.16 25.06
CA THR A 8 10.40 -0.97 25.58
C THR A 8 11.64 -1.24 24.75
N ASN A 9 11.53 -1.17 23.42
CA ASN A 9 12.66 -1.35 22.52
C ASN A 9 13.72 -0.24 22.68
N LEU A 10 13.30 1.02 22.73
CA LEU A 10 14.23 2.15 22.94
C LEU A 10 14.94 2.07 24.29
N LYS A 11 14.25 1.60 25.35
CA LYS A 11 14.90 1.37 26.64
C LYS A 11 15.95 0.26 26.56
N LYS A 12 15.69 -0.83 25.84
CA LYS A 12 16.68 -1.90 25.60
C LYS A 12 17.90 -1.41 24.80
N GLU A 13 17.71 -0.42 23.93
CA GLU A 13 18.76 0.25 23.17
C GLU A 13 19.48 1.36 23.98
N ASN A 14 19.25 1.41 25.31
CA ASN A 14 19.84 2.39 26.21
C ASN A 14 19.52 3.86 25.88
N CYS A 15 18.37 4.13 25.28
CA CYS A 15 17.89 5.50 25.09
C CYS A 15 17.64 6.15 26.46
N ARG A 16 18.43 7.17 26.81
CA ARG A 16 18.39 7.87 28.10
C ARG A 16 17.47 9.09 28.10
N ASN A 17 17.02 9.53 26.94
CA ASN A 17 16.14 10.70 26.80
C ASN A 17 14.72 10.39 27.25
N GLU A 18 13.94 11.43 27.54
CA GLU A 18 12.52 11.28 27.79
C GLU A 18 11.80 10.67 26.57
N ILE A 19 10.94 9.70 26.83
CA ILE A 19 10.20 9.00 25.79
C ILE A 19 8.69 9.23 26.02
N HIS A 20 8.08 10.02 25.12
CA HIS A 20 6.66 10.31 25.13
C HIS A 20 5.91 9.41 24.15
N ILE A 21 4.79 8.82 24.58
CA ILE A 21 3.91 8.05 23.73
C ILE A 21 2.82 9.00 23.23
N VAL A 22 2.96 9.43 21.98
CA VAL A 22 2.07 10.42 21.34
C VAL A 22 1.09 9.80 20.32
N GLY A 23 1.13 8.47 20.15
CA GLY A 23 0.32 7.78 19.15
C GLY A 23 0.84 7.96 17.72
N ASN A 24 -0.03 7.72 16.75
CA ASN A 24 0.33 7.74 15.33
C ASN A 24 0.01 9.09 14.69
N SER A 25 1.02 9.93 14.45
CA SER A 25 0.88 11.25 13.81
C SER A 25 0.37 11.19 12.35
N ILE A 26 0.51 10.04 11.67
CA ILE A 26 -0.09 9.82 10.34
C ILE A 26 -1.61 9.90 10.42
N LYS A 27 -2.20 9.43 11.54
CA LYS A 27 -3.65 9.54 11.78
C LYS A 27 -4.11 11.00 11.75
N ASP A 28 -3.39 11.87 12.45
CA ASP A 28 -3.72 13.30 12.50
C ASP A 28 -3.61 13.93 11.11
N SER A 29 -2.57 13.57 10.34
CA SER A 29 -2.38 14.02 8.97
C SER A 29 -3.52 13.60 8.05
N VAL A 30 -3.97 12.33 8.14
CA VAL A 30 -5.10 11.80 7.37
C VAL A 30 -6.41 12.47 7.76
N ASP A 31 -6.67 12.65 9.06
CA ASP A 31 -7.89 13.27 9.57
C ASP A 31 -7.95 14.77 9.20
N ASN A 32 -6.82 15.46 9.22
CA ASN A 32 -6.72 16.85 8.75
C ASN A 32 -7.03 16.96 7.25
N ILE A 33 -6.50 16.05 6.42
CA ILE A 33 -6.83 16.04 4.99
C ILE A 33 -8.33 15.84 4.77
N LYS A 34 -8.98 14.93 5.51
CA LYS A 34 -10.43 14.71 5.40
C LYS A 34 -11.24 15.94 5.77
N LYS A 35 -10.79 16.73 6.77
CA LYS A 35 -11.45 17.98 7.19
C LYS A 35 -11.27 19.10 6.17
N ILE A 36 -10.04 19.34 5.71
CA ILE A 36 -9.68 20.47 4.83
C ILE A 36 -10.10 20.23 3.38
N LYS A 37 -9.94 19.01 2.91
CA LYS A 37 -10.27 18.60 1.54
C LYS A 37 -11.11 17.33 1.57
N PRO A 38 -12.44 17.45 1.77
CA PRO A 38 -13.30 16.29 1.76
C PRO A 38 -13.07 15.45 0.48
N ILE A 39 -13.17 14.14 0.63
CA ILE A 39 -12.88 13.16 -0.42
C ILE A 39 -13.59 13.57 -1.71
N SER A 40 -12.82 14.03 -2.68
CA SER A 40 -13.34 14.63 -3.90
C SER A 40 -13.62 13.58 -4.96
N LYS A 41 -14.84 13.56 -5.48
CA LYS A 41 -15.20 12.77 -6.67
C LYS A 41 -14.36 13.16 -7.90
N LYS A 42 -13.81 14.39 -7.94
CA LYS A 42 -13.00 14.91 -9.05
C LYS A 42 -11.78 14.06 -9.35
N ILE A 43 -11.09 13.49 -8.33
CA ILE A 43 -9.90 12.65 -8.56
C ILE A 43 -10.28 11.31 -9.22
N LEU A 44 -11.42 10.75 -8.85
CA LEU A 44 -11.92 9.51 -9.49
C LEU A 44 -12.31 9.77 -10.94
N GLN A 45 -12.99 10.89 -11.21
CA GLN A 45 -13.36 11.30 -12.58
C GLN A 45 -12.13 11.53 -13.44
N LYS A 46 -11.10 12.22 -12.92
CA LYS A 46 -9.82 12.47 -13.60
C LYS A 46 -9.19 11.20 -14.17
N TYR A 47 -9.31 10.07 -13.47
CA TYR A 47 -8.73 8.79 -13.85
C TYR A 47 -9.79 7.78 -14.32
N SER A 48 -11.02 8.21 -14.55
CA SER A 48 -12.15 7.32 -14.94
C SER A 48 -12.27 6.10 -14.04
N LEU A 49 -12.19 6.33 -12.73
CA LEU A 49 -12.29 5.32 -11.67
C LEU A 49 -13.66 5.40 -10.98
N LYS A 50 -14.12 4.23 -10.50
CA LYS A 50 -15.29 4.12 -9.62
C LYS A 50 -14.86 3.61 -8.26
N GLU A 51 -15.54 4.05 -7.21
CA GLU A 51 -15.27 3.60 -5.84
C GLU A 51 -15.36 2.08 -5.74
N ASN A 52 -14.41 1.47 -5.02
CA ASN A 52 -14.23 0.02 -4.86
C ASN A 52 -14.04 -0.78 -6.17
N GLU A 53 -13.81 -0.10 -7.31
CA GLU A 53 -13.61 -0.74 -8.61
C GLU A 53 -12.16 -0.62 -9.12
N TYR A 54 -11.23 -0.26 -8.27
CA TYR A 54 -9.81 -0.19 -8.60
C TYR A 54 -8.92 -0.58 -7.42
N ILE A 55 -7.68 -0.93 -7.73
CA ILE A 55 -6.61 -1.25 -6.79
C ILE A 55 -5.61 -0.09 -6.81
N TYR A 56 -5.24 0.41 -5.64
CA TYR A 56 -4.22 1.44 -5.49
C TYR A 56 -2.86 0.78 -5.29
N CYS A 57 -1.89 1.05 -6.17
CA CYS A 57 -0.61 0.36 -6.16
C CYS A 57 0.56 1.34 -6.07
N THR A 58 1.49 1.13 -5.11
CA THR A 58 2.76 1.86 -5.05
C THR A 58 3.91 0.91 -4.77
N ILE A 59 4.97 0.98 -5.56
CA ILE A 59 6.16 0.13 -5.45
C ILE A 59 7.40 1.01 -5.57
N HIS A 60 8.27 1.00 -4.55
CA HIS A 60 9.47 1.82 -4.55
C HIS A 60 10.58 1.31 -3.62
N ARG A 61 10.36 0.31 -2.79
CA ARG A 61 11.38 -0.23 -1.89
C ARG A 61 12.53 -0.87 -2.67
N SER A 62 13.77 -0.63 -2.21
CA SER A 62 14.99 -1.17 -2.83
C SER A 62 14.93 -2.67 -3.03
N GLU A 63 14.53 -3.41 -2.01
CA GLU A 63 14.39 -4.86 -2.04
C GLU A 63 13.45 -5.39 -3.13
N ASN A 64 12.48 -4.60 -3.56
CA ASN A 64 11.57 -4.95 -4.66
C ASN A 64 12.02 -4.39 -6.01
N VAL A 65 12.61 -3.21 -6.02
CA VAL A 65 12.93 -2.47 -7.24
C VAL A 65 14.33 -2.79 -7.75
N ASP A 66 15.31 -3.01 -6.86
CA ASP A 66 16.71 -3.21 -7.27
C ASP A 66 16.97 -4.67 -7.68
N PHE A 67 16.21 -5.62 -7.18
CA PHE A 67 16.27 -7.02 -7.61
C PHE A 67 15.28 -7.31 -8.75
N ILE A 68 15.80 -7.41 -9.96
CA ILE A 68 15.01 -7.54 -11.19
C ILE A 68 14.01 -8.71 -11.17
N PHE A 69 14.36 -9.83 -10.54
CA PHE A 69 13.49 -11.01 -10.44
C PHE A 69 12.27 -10.72 -9.53
N ARG A 70 12.44 -9.95 -8.44
CA ARG A 70 11.34 -9.52 -7.57
C ARG A 70 10.43 -8.56 -8.30
N LEU A 71 11.01 -7.57 -8.98
CA LEU A 71 10.26 -6.61 -9.77
C LEU A 71 9.44 -7.28 -10.88
N LYS A 72 10.01 -8.28 -11.57
CA LYS A 72 9.26 -9.09 -12.56
C LYS A 72 8.08 -9.84 -11.93
N LYS A 73 8.23 -10.41 -10.72
CA LYS A 73 7.12 -11.04 -9.99
C LYS A 73 6.03 -10.03 -9.64
N ILE A 74 6.40 -8.84 -9.14
CA ILE A 74 5.47 -7.76 -8.83
C ILE A 74 4.71 -7.31 -10.09
N ILE A 75 5.40 -7.12 -11.21
CA ILE A 75 4.76 -6.79 -12.49
C ILE A 75 3.76 -7.89 -12.92
N LYS A 76 4.10 -9.17 -12.75
CA LYS A 76 3.16 -10.27 -13.02
C LYS A 76 1.91 -10.17 -12.13
N LEU A 77 2.07 -9.82 -10.85
CA LEU A 77 0.94 -9.62 -9.95
C LEU A 77 0.08 -8.42 -10.33
N ILE A 78 0.69 -7.30 -10.70
CA ILE A 78 -0.05 -6.12 -11.18
C ILE A 78 -0.85 -6.47 -12.44
N LYS A 79 -0.25 -7.18 -13.39
CA LYS A 79 -0.96 -7.69 -14.58
C LYS A 79 -2.08 -8.68 -14.23
N PHE A 80 -1.92 -9.50 -13.21
CA PHE A 80 -2.97 -10.38 -12.70
C PHE A 80 -4.11 -9.56 -12.09
N PHE A 81 -3.81 -8.59 -11.23
CA PHE A 81 -4.81 -7.72 -10.62
C PHE A 81 -5.56 -6.88 -11.67
N SER A 82 -4.90 -6.43 -12.73
CA SER A 82 -5.53 -5.64 -13.79
C SER A 82 -6.57 -6.42 -14.62
N LYS A 83 -6.57 -7.75 -14.52
CA LYS A 83 -7.65 -8.60 -15.08
C LYS A 83 -8.90 -8.64 -14.18
N ILE A 84 -8.76 -8.28 -12.91
CA ILE A 84 -9.84 -8.30 -11.91
C ILE A 84 -10.48 -6.91 -11.79
N LYS A 85 -9.66 -5.89 -11.60
CA LYS A 85 -10.07 -4.49 -11.46
C LYS A 85 -9.01 -3.56 -12.06
N LYS A 86 -9.36 -2.32 -12.38
CA LYS A 86 -8.37 -1.31 -12.79
C LYS A 86 -7.29 -1.17 -11.70
N VAL A 87 -6.04 -0.97 -12.10
CA VAL A 87 -4.93 -0.70 -11.18
C VAL A 87 -4.41 0.70 -11.46
N ILE A 88 -4.36 1.57 -10.45
CA ILE A 88 -3.74 2.89 -10.57
C ILE A 88 -2.40 2.88 -9.85
N ILE A 89 -1.35 3.36 -10.54
CA ILE A 89 0.04 3.35 -10.08
C ILE A 89 0.62 4.75 -10.18
N PRO A 90 0.72 5.50 -9.09
CA PRO A 90 1.63 6.64 -9.01
C PRO A 90 3.07 6.14 -9.12
N VAL A 91 3.73 6.46 -10.24
CA VAL A 91 5.05 5.92 -10.55
C VAL A 91 6.12 6.69 -9.78
N HIS A 92 6.73 6.04 -8.81
CA HIS A 92 7.84 6.61 -8.07
C HIS A 92 9.08 6.75 -8.99
N PRO A 93 9.87 7.84 -8.89
CA PRO A 93 11.06 8.06 -9.72
C PRO A 93 12.02 6.87 -9.75
N ARG A 94 12.24 6.20 -8.61
CA ARG A 94 13.13 5.04 -8.47
C ARG A 94 12.77 3.87 -9.40
N VAL A 95 11.49 3.66 -9.68
CA VAL A 95 11.01 2.53 -10.50
C VAL A 95 10.75 2.89 -11.96
N LYS A 96 10.65 4.17 -12.28
CA LYS A 96 10.24 4.69 -13.59
C LYS A 96 11.07 4.11 -14.75
N ASN A 97 12.41 4.19 -14.65
CA ASN A 97 13.31 3.70 -15.68
C ASN A 97 13.28 2.16 -15.79
N LYS A 98 13.08 1.46 -14.68
CA LYS A 98 12.98 0.00 -14.66
C LYS A 98 11.70 -0.48 -15.31
N PHE A 99 10.57 0.20 -15.08
CA PHE A 99 9.33 -0.07 -15.80
C PHE A 99 9.48 0.11 -17.31
N LYS A 100 10.16 1.19 -17.76
CA LYS A 100 10.46 1.40 -19.21
C LYS A 100 11.29 0.24 -19.77
N LYS A 101 12.41 -0.12 -19.12
CA LYS A 101 13.29 -1.23 -19.55
C LYS A 101 12.55 -2.57 -19.63
N LEU A 102 11.60 -2.81 -18.73
CA LEU A 102 10.78 -4.02 -18.70
C LEU A 102 9.53 -3.94 -19.59
N LYS A 103 9.39 -2.89 -20.39
CA LYS A 103 8.23 -2.62 -21.28
C LYS A 103 6.90 -2.69 -20.49
N PHE A 104 6.93 -2.21 -19.23
CA PHE A 104 5.76 -2.14 -18.35
C PHE A 104 5.23 -0.71 -18.27
N HIS A 105 4.66 -0.20 -19.37
CA HIS A 105 4.14 1.17 -19.50
C HIS A 105 2.84 1.28 -20.30
N ASN A 106 2.44 0.21 -20.99
CA ASN A 106 1.17 0.17 -21.73
C ASN A 106 0.50 -1.19 -21.46
N VAL A 107 -0.23 -1.26 -20.38
CA VAL A 107 -0.90 -2.49 -19.94
C VAL A 107 -2.40 -2.19 -19.77
N LYS A 108 -3.25 -2.99 -20.39
CA LYS A 108 -4.71 -2.85 -20.31
C LYS A 108 -5.14 -2.81 -18.84
N ASN A 109 -6.02 -1.87 -18.51
CA ASN A 109 -6.54 -1.63 -17.15
C ASN A 109 -5.48 -1.22 -16.10
N VAL A 110 -4.29 -0.79 -16.51
CA VAL A 110 -3.28 -0.18 -15.63
C VAL A 110 -3.13 1.29 -15.98
N ILE A 111 -3.34 2.15 -15.00
CA ILE A 111 -3.25 3.60 -15.12
C ILE A 111 -1.95 4.03 -14.44
N PHE A 112 -1.00 4.52 -15.22
CA PHE A 112 0.25 5.07 -14.70
C PHE A 112 0.10 6.58 -14.54
N THR A 113 0.44 7.10 -13.37
CA THR A 113 0.41 8.54 -13.11
C THR A 113 1.78 9.04 -12.66
N ASN A 114 2.00 10.34 -12.73
CA ASN A 114 3.09 10.98 -12.00
C ASN A 114 2.85 10.82 -10.48
N PRO A 115 3.88 11.05 -9.65
CA PRO A 115 3.71 11.13 -8.19
C PRO A 115 2.55 12.06 -7.83
N LEU A 116 1.74 11.62 -6.88
CA LEU A 116 0.55 12.35 -6.43
C LEU A 116 0.86 13.22 -5.22
N LYS A 117 0.10 14.29 -5.03
CA LYS A 117 0.07 15.02 -3.76
C LYS A 117 -0.52 14.12 -2.67
N PHE A 118 -0.13 14.33 -1.41
CA PHE A 118 -0.61 13.53 -0.29
C PHE A 118 -2.15 13.47 -0.24
N SER A 119 -2.83 14.60 -0.41
CA SER A 119 -4.29 14.64 -0.45
C SER A 119 -4.92 13.83 -1.59
N GLU A 120 -4.29 13.79 -2.77
CA GLU A 120 -4.75 12.97 -3.89
C GLU A 120 -4.54 11.48 -3.61
N SER A 121 -3.39 11.12 -3.00
CA SER A 121 -3.08 9.76 -2.57
C SER A 121 -4.10 9.26 -1.56
N ILE A 122 -4.37 10.02 -0.49
CA ILE A 122 -5.36 9.68 0.54
C ILE A 122 -6.76 9.50 -0.06
N ASN A 123 -7.16 10.39 -0.98
CA ASN A 123 -8.44 10.28 -1.67
C ASN A 123 -8.55 8.97 -2.46
N LEU A 124 -7.54 8.62 -3.27
CA LEU A 124 -7.55 7.38 -4.04
C LEU A 124 -7.47 6.16 -3.12
N LEU A 125 -6.64 6.20 -2.08
CA LEU A 125 -6.49 5.10 -1.15
C LEU A 125 -7.79 4.83 -0.38
N SER A 126 -8.51 5.89 0.04
CA SER A 126 -9.77 5.77 0.79
C SER A 126 -10.90 5.11 0.00
N LYS A 127 -10.85 5.18 -1.32
CA LYS A 127 -11.89 4.70 -2.24
C LYS A 127 -11.49 3.46 -3.03
N CYS A 128 -10.26 2.95 -2.87
CA CYS A 128 -9.81 1.75 -3.56
C CYS A 128 -10.51 0.48 -3.03
N TYR A 129 -10.47 -0.59 -3.81
CA TYR A 129 -10.91 -1.92 -3.40
C TYR A 129 -9.95 -2.48 -2.33
N PHE A 130 -8.67 -2.50 -2.60
CA PHE A 130 -7.57 -2.70 -1.65
C PHE A 130 -6.31 -1.99 -2.18
N SER A 131 -5.30 -1.84 -1.31
CA SER A 131 -3.99 -1.34 -1.72
C SER A 131 -2.97 -2.48 -1.90
N PHE A 132 -2.09 -2.35 -2.90
CA PHE A 132 -0.94 -3.23 -3.12
C PHE A 132 0.33 -2.39 -3.04
N SER A 133 1.05 -2.47 -1.92
CA SER A 133 2.14 -1.53 -1.66
C SER A 133 3.25 -2.09 -0.78
N ASP A 134 4.48 -1.67 -1.08
CA ASP A 134 5.66 -1.86 -0.22
C ASP A 134 5.98 -0.65 0.67
N SER A 135 5.18 0.41 0.60
CA SER A 135 5.33 1.62 1.41
C SER A 135 4.85 1.42 2.83
N GLY A 136 5.68 1.76 3.84
CA GLY A 136 5.27 1.79 5.24
C GLY A 136 4.13 2.79 5.49
N GLY A 137 4.21 3.99 4.91
CA GLY A 137 3.16 5.01 5.02
C GLY A 137 1.82 4.51 4.46
N ILE A 138 1.81 3.93 3.26
CA ILE A 138 0.58 3.37 2.66
C ILE A 138 0.00 2.23 3.51
N GLN A 139 0.84 1.43 4.18
CA GLN A 139 0.37 0.39 5.10
C GLN A 139 -0.41 1.02 6.27
N GLU A 140 0.14 2.04 6.92
CA GLU A 140 -0.52 2.74 8.03
C GLU A 140 -1.74 3.55 7.58
N GLU A 141 -1.62 4.31 6.49
CA GLU A 141 -2.72 5.07 5.89
C GLU A 141 -3.89 4.15 5.51
N SER A 142 -3.61 2.97 4.95
CA SER A 142 -4.63 1.97 4.61
C SER A 142 -5.44 1.56 5.84
N ILE A 143 -4.77 1.33 6.97
CA ILE A 143 -5.44 0.93 8.22
C ILE A 143 -6.31 2.05 8.76
N ILE A 144 -5.78 3.28 8.81
CA ILE A 144 -6.52 4.47 9.26
C ILE A 144 -7.78 4.68 8.39
N LEU A 145 -7.67 4.36 7.10
CA LEU A 145 -8.77 4.44 6.14
C LEU A 145 -9.63 3.18 6.08
N LYS A 146 -9.41 2.20 6.96
CA LYS A 146 -10.10 0.91 7.00
C LYS A 146 -10.03 0.15 5.67
N LYS A 147 -8.87 0.23 4.99
CA LYS A 147 -8.59 -0.50 3.74
C LYS A 147 -7.57 -1.60 4.01
N LYS A 148 -7.75 -2.76 3.40
CA LYS A 148 -6.74 -3.82 3.45
C LYS A 148 -5.57 -3.49 2.54
N CYS A 149 -4.35 -3.79 2.99
CA CYS A 149 -3.14 -3.65 2.22
C CYS A 149 -2.50 -5.02 1.98
N LEU A 150 -2.23 -5.33 0.72
CA LEU A 150 -1.43 -6.47 0.30
C LEU A 150 0.01 -6.02 0.14
N VAL A 151 0.93 -6.57 0.92
CA VAL A 151 2.29 -6.06 1.09
C VAL A 151 3.31 -7.04 0.50
N PRO A 152 3.96 -6.73 -0.65
CA PRO A 152 4.93 -7.62 -1.29
C PRO A 152 6.33 -7.52 -0.64
N LEU A 153 6.41 -7.82 0.64
CA LEU A 153 7.64 -7.82 1.44
C LEU A 153 7.79 -9.16 2.16
N ASP A 154 9.03 -9.54 2.44
CA ASP A 154 9.30 -10.74 3.25
C ASP A 154 9.11 -10.44 4.73
N PHE A 155 9.28 -9.17 5.12
CA PHE A 155 9.17 -8.65 6.48
C PHE A 155 8.65 -7.21 6.43
N THR A 156 7.96 -6.76 7.47
CA THR A 156 7.57 -5.36 7.65
C THR A 156 7.76 -4.95 9.12
N PRO A 157 8.23 -3.72 9.39
CA PRO A 157 8.27 -3.18 10.76
C PRO A 157 6.85 -2.99 11.36
N HIS A 158 5.82 -3.09 10.54
CA HIS A 158 4.42 -2.92 10.93
C HIS A 158 3.73 -4.26 11.25
N ASN A 159 4.44 -5.21 11.92
CA ASN A 159 3.92 -6.56 12.25
C ASN A 159 2.61 -6.52 13.01
N TYR A 160 2.43 -5.59 13.95
CA TYR A 160 1.19 -5.40 14.68
C TYR A 160 -0.06 -5.35 13.77
N TYR A 161 0.07 -4.73 12.61
CA TYR A 161 -1.04 -4.62 11.67
C TYR A 161 -1.23 -5.87 10.80
N VAL A 162 -0.20 -6.67 10.66
CA VAL A 162 -0.28 -8.00 10.03
C VAL A 162 -1.06 -8.94 10.93
N ASP A 163 -0.76 -8.94 12.22
CA ASP A 163 -1.43 -9.79 13.24
C ASP A 163 -2.93 -9.46 13.36
N LYS A 164 -3.31 -8.21 13.14
CA LYS A 164 -4.72 -7.76 13.08
C LYS A 164 -5.40 -8.00 11.73
N ASN A 165 -4.78 -8.73 10.79
CA ASN A 165 -5.28 -8.99 9.43
C ASN A 165 -5.58 -7.72 8.60
N ALA A 166 -5.07 -6.57 8.98
CA ALA A 166 -5.22 -5.34 8.24
C ALA A 166 -4.22 -5.28 7.08
N ASN A 167 -2.93 -5.64 7.34
CA ASN A 167 -1.91 -5.82 6.33
C ASN A 167 -1.69 -7.31 6.06
N ASN A 168 -1.51 -7.68 4.79
CA ASN A 168 -1.31 -9.07 4.39
C ASN A 168 0.03 -9.21 3.67
N LEU A 169 1.02 -9.76 4.35
CA LEU A 169 2.36 -9.98 3.80
C LEU A 169 2.37 -11.07 2.73
N ILE A 170 2.97 -10.74 1.61
CA ILE A 170 3.23 -11.65 0.49
C ILE A 170 4.73 -11.80 0.31
N GLN A 171 5.26 -12.85 0.88
CA GLN A 171 6.66 -13.24 0.72
C GLN A 171 6.87 -13.80 -0.69
N LEU A 172 7.36 -12.97 -1.61
CA LEU A 172 7.49 -13.32 -3.03
C LEU A 172 8.46 -14.48 -3.30
N ASN A 173 9.32 -14.83 -2.35
CA ASN A 173 10.22 -15.98 -2.43
C ASN A 173 9.56 -17.29 -1.99
N SER A 174 8.42 -17.24 -1.30
CA SER A 174 7.70 -18.44 -0.89
C SER A 174 7.03 -19.10 -2.11
N LYS A 175 7.13 -20.43 -2.21
CA LYS A 175 6.42 -21.21 -3.25
C LYS A 175 4.88 -21.00 -3.18
N ASN A 176 4.36 -20.63 -2.01
CA ASN A 176 2.92 -20.52 -1.73
C ASN A 176 2.34 -19.09 -1.88
N TYR A 177 3.10 -18.12 -2.40
CA TYR A 177 2.63 -16.72 -2.42
C TYR A 177 1.35 -16.54 -3.25
N TYR A 178 1.16 -17.28 -4.33
CA TYR A 178 -0.10 -17.25 -5.09
C TYR A 178 -1.29 -17.80 -4.30
N LYS A 179 -1.10 -18.85 -3.48
CA LYS A 179 -2.15 -19.38 -2.60
C LYS A 179 -2.57 -18.33 -1.56
N LYS A 180 -1.61 -17.62 -0.97
CA LYS A 180 -1.88 -16.49 -0.06
C LYS A 180 -2.68 -15.39 -0.74
N ILE A 181 -2.33 -15.00 -1.97
CA ILE A 181 -3.06 -13.99 -2.74
C ILE A 181 -4.49 -14.43 -3.03
N ARG A 182 -4.71 -15.67 -3.48
CA ARG A 182 -6.06 -16.20 -3.73
C ARG A 182 -6.91 -16.20 -2.46
N LYS A 183 -6.34 -16.62 -1.32
CA LYS A 183 -7.02 -16.57 -0.01
C LYS A 183 -7.37 -15.13 0.37
N PHE A 184 -6.45 -14.19 0.19
CA PHE A 184 -6.70 -12.76 0.42
C PHE A 184 -7.87 -12.26 -0.42
N LEU A 185 -7.86 -12.52 -1.73
CA LEU A 185 -8.91 -12.07 -2.65
C LEU A 185 -10.27 -12.70 -2.32
N TYR A 186 -10.30 -13.99 -1.97
CA TYR A 186 -11.51 -14.69 -1.55
C TYR A 186 -12.10 -14.08 -0.29
N ASN A 187 -11.30 -13.90 0.76
CA ASN A 187 -11.73 -13.30 2.02
C ASN A 187 -12.14 -11.83 1.84
N HIS A 188 -11.45 -11.10 0.96
CA HIS A 188 -11.78 -9.70 0.68
C HIS A 188 -13.11 -9.55 -0.05
N LYS A 189 -13.49 -10.52 -0.88
CA LYS A 189 -14.80 -10.56 -1.54
C LYS A 189 -15.94 -10.91 -0.58
N LYS A 190 -15.70 -11.84 0.37
CA LYS A 190 -16.72 -12.26 1.37
C LYS A 190 -16.95 -11.23 2.48
N ASN A 191 -15.90 -10.64 2.96
CA ASN A 191 -15.98 -9.64 4.03
C ASN A 191 -16.10 -8.25 3.41
N LYS A 192 -17.31 -7.76 3.20
CA LYS A 192 -17.53 -6.31 3.28
C LYS A 192 -16.98 -5.92 4.64
N ILE A 193 -15.96 -5.10 4.65
CA ILE A 193 -15.25 -4.64 5.85
C ILE A 193 -16.28 -4.16 6.87
N ILE A 194 -16.31 -4.85 8.02
CA ILE A 194 -17.00 -4.40 9.22
C ILE A 194 -16.37 -3.10 9.70
#